data_6f0ddd7cc37175b0af0bc4b41502d3ab
#
_entry.id   6f0ddd7cc37175b0af0bc4b41502d3ab
#
_cell.length_a   1.000
_cell.length_b   1.000
_cell.length_c   1.000
_cell.angle_alpha   90.00
_cell.angle_beta   90.00
_cell.angle_gamma   90.00
#
_symmetry.space_group_name_H-M   'P 1'
#
loop_
_entity.id
_entity.type
_entity.pdbx_description
1 polymer ?
#
loop_
_entity_poly.entity_id
_entity_poly.type
_entity_poly.pdbx_seq_one_letter_code
_entity_poly.pdbx_strand_id
1 'polypeptide(L)'
;MIIYNGFSQTPTRNHTAAGIDFFIPNIDDNNKIQVGIAKEGLKKSYKLTDDQISKFFSTIEKLATEEQLEIINQNKWNILHLFYGLNSKEIFFMKKNGDSFTKIVDYFLDNYLVKSNDGKPGLRMQFSDMLFLNSGIKVALKPYTALEFKNKSGKGTGGWSVKACLVDEDYSGYMHLSMQYLWYDTDGTGRIYIGDKLTQGVVFETKTDDAEEIELDKYNILMKNSSRGDSGFGSSDVKH
;
A
#
# COMPACT_ATOMS: atom_id res chain seq x y z
N MET A 1 -3.93 14.70 -14.80
CA MET A 1 -3.88 13.26 -14.45
C MET A 1 -5.12 12.58 -14.99
N ILE A 2 -4.96 11.44 -15.66
CA ILE A 2 -6.03 10.54 -16.11
C ILE A 2 -5.94 9.26 -15.28
N ILE A 3 -7.07 8.70 -14.89
CA ILE A 3 -7.14 7.51 -14.03
C ILE A 3 -7.80 6.37 -14.81
N TYR A 4 -7.17 5.21 -14.82
CA TYR A 4 -7.76 3.94 -15.23
C TYR A 4 -7.99 3.07 -13.98
N ASN A 5 -9.25 2.66 -13.78
CA ASN A 5 -9.63 1.78 -12.68
C ASN A 5 -9.87 0.36 -13.21
N GLY A 6 -8.99 -0.58 -12.87
CA GLY A 6 -9.10 -1.98 -13.26
C GLY A 6 -9.96 -2.81 -12.32
N PHE A 7 -9.72 -2.71 -11.00
CA PHE A 7 -10.40 -3.56 -10.01
C PHE A 7 -10.49 -2.91 -8.61
N SER A 8 -10.66 -1.61 -8.54
CA SER A 8 -10.70 -0.89 -7.26
C SER A 8 -11.90 0.06 -7.22
N GLN A 9 -11.93 0.90 -6.21
CA GLN A 9 -12.77 2.09 -6.19
C GLN A 9 -12.02 3.23 -6.87
N THR A 10 -12.73 4.01 -7.69
CA THR A 10 -12.14 5.19 -8.31
C THR A 10 -11.67 6.15 -7.22
N PRO A 11 -10.39 6.61 -7.28
CA PRO A 11 -9.88 7.59 -6.35
C PRO A 11 -10.75 8.85 -6.32
N THR A 12 -11.02 9.36 -5.12
CA THR A 12 -11.94 10.48 -4.92
C THR A 12 -11.22 11.67 -4.30
N ARG A 13 -11.62 12.85 -4.75
CA ARG A 13 -11.19 14.12 -4.15
C ARG A 13 -12.38 14.74 -3.40
N ASN A 14 -12.17 15.12 -2.16
CA ASN A 14 -13.15 15.92 -1.43
C ASN A 14 -12.91 17.39 -1.77
N HIS A 15 -13.90 18.07 -2.34
CA HIS A 15 -13.94 19.47 -2.80
C HIS A 15 -12.61 20.26 -2.81
N THR A 16 -12.17 20.76 -1.66
CA THR A 16 -10.96 21.58 -1.49
C THR A 16 -9.73 20.81 -1.03
N ALA A 17 -9.81 19.47 -0.92
CA ALA A 17 -8.68 18.66 -0.48
C ALA A 17 -7.49 18.78 -1.45
N ALA A 18 -6.27 18.86 -0.92
CA ALA A 18 -5.04 18.92 -1.70
C ALA A 18 -4.77 17.57 -2.43
N GLY A 19 -5.19 16.46 -1.83
CA GLY A 19 -4.93 15.12 -2.33
C GLY A 19 -6.20 14.37 -2.77
N ILE A 20 -5.96 13.27 -3.48
CA ILE A 20 -6.96 12.31 -3.94
C ILE A 20 -6.86 11.07 -3.06
N ASP A 21 -7.98 10.63 -2.49
CA ASP A 21 -8.03 9.44 -1.65
C ASP A 21 -7.90 8.17 -2.49
N PHE A 22 -6.99 7.28 -2.08
CA PHE A 22 -6.83 5.93 -2.61
C PHE A 22 -7.30 4.91 -1.57
N PHE A 23 -7.94 3.85 -2.08
CA PHE A 23 -8.63 2.86 -1.27
C PHE A 23 -7.90 1.52 -1.32
N ILE A 24 -8.08 0.70 -0.28
CA ILE A 24 -7.85 -0.74 -0.36
C ILE A 24 -8.85 -1.28 -1.38
N PRO A 25 -8.40 -1.95 -2.46
CA PRO A 25 -9.30 -2.45 -3.49
C PRO A 25 -10.39 -3.36 -2.91
N ASN A 26 -11.59 -3.21 -3.45
CA ASN A 26 -12.72 -4.08 -3.19
C ASN A 26 -13.10 -4.78 -4.50
N ILE A 27 -12.60 -5.99 -4.69
CA ILE A 27 -12.85 -6.81 -5.87
C ILE A 27 -14.21 -7.49 -5.68
N ASP A 28 -15.13 -7.23 -6.59
CA ASP A 28 -16.44 -7.92 -6.61
C ASP A 28 -16.29 -9.29 -7.26
N ASP A 29 -16.31 -10.35 -6.45
CA ASP A 29 -16.15 -11.73 -6.89
C ASP A 29 -17.25 -12.20 -7.85
N ASN A 30 -18.41 -11.52 -7.89
CA ASN A 30 -19.50 -11.81 -8.82
C ASN A 30 -19.30 -11.13 -10.19
N ASN A 31 -18.43 -10.13 -10.28
CA ASN A 31 -18.12 -9.43 -11.51
C ASN A 31 -16.97 -10.12 -12.26
N LYS A 32 -17.31 -11.02 -13.19
CA LYS A 32 -16.31 -11.81 -13.94
C LYS A 32 -15.27 -10.96 -14.68
N ILE A 33 -15.63 -9.76 -15.17
CA ILE A 33 -14.69 -8.87 -15.85
C ILE A 33 -13.71 -8.30 -14.85
N GLN A 34 -14.21 -7.78 -13.73
CA GLN A 34 -13.36 -7.25 -12.67
C GLN A 34 -12.43 -8.32 -12.10
N VAL A 35 -12.95 -9.52 -11.82
CA VAL A 35 -12.16 -10.67 -11.36
C VAL A 35 -11.06 -11.04 -12.37
N GLY A 36 -11.37 -11.05 -13.67
CA GLY A 36 -10.38 -11.33 -14.71
C GLY A 36 -9.24 -10.32 -14.72
N ILE A 37 -9.56 -9.03 -14.66
CA ILE A 37 -8.56 -7.95 -14.59
C ILE A 37 -7.76 -8.03 -13.30
N ALA A 38 -8.42 -8.26 -12.15
CA ALA A 38 -7.77 -8.41 -10.86
C ALA A 38 -6.81 -9.61 -10.83
N LYS A 39 -7.25 -10.78 -11.32
CA LYS A 39 -6.43 -11.99 -11.42
C LYS A 39 -5.11 -11.71 -12.14
N GLU A 40 -5.17 -11.12 -13.33
CA GLU A 40 -3.96 -10.81 -14.12
C GLU A 40 -3.09 -9.75 -13.43
N GLY A 41 -3.69 -8.71 -12.85
CA GLY A 41 -2.98 -7.69 -12.10
C GLY A 41 -2.25 -8.24 -10.87
N LEU A 42 -2.93 -9.11 -10.10
CA LEU A 42 -2.35 -9.74 -8.90
C LEU A 42 -1.26 -10.77 -9.26
N LYS A 43 -1.47 -11.58 -10.32
CA LYS A 43 -0.44 -12.48 -10.85
C LYS A 43 0.84 -11.72 -11.19
N LYS A 44 0.73 -10.60 -11.91
CA LYS A 44 1.88 -9.78 -12.26
C LYS A 44 2.55 -9.14 -11.04
N SER A 45 1.78 -8.57 -10.13
CA SER A 45 2.30 -7.87 -8.95
C SER A 45 3.03 -8.79 -7.98
N TYR A 46 2.49 -9.97 -7.75
CA TYR A 46 3.04 -10.93 -6.78
C TYR A 46 3.78 -12.11 -7.43
N LYS A 47 3.93 -12.09 -8.77
CA LYS A 47 4.58 -13.16 -9.56
C LYS A 47 3.95 -14.53 -9.32
N LEU A 48 2.61 -14.59 -9.27
CA LEU A 48 1.86 -15.81 -8.98
C LEU A 48 1.59 -16.61 -10.24
N THR A 49 1.67 -17.94 -10.11
CA THR A 49 1.16 -18.89 -11.09
C THR A 49 -0.29 -19.30 -10.77
N ASP A 50 -1.02 -19.85 -11.75
CA ASP A 50 -2.36 -20.38 -11.50
C ASP A 50 -2.36 -21.53 -10.48
N ASP A 51 -1.31 -22.34 -10.46
CA ASP A 51 -1.16 -23.43 -9.46
C ASP A 51 -1.01 -22.88 -8.04
N GLN A 52 -0.25 -21.79 -7.86
CA GLN A 52 -0.11 -21.14 -6.55
C GLN A 52 -1.42 -20.54 -6.07
N ILE A 53 -2.20 -19.94 -6.97
CA ILE A 53 -3.53 -19.39 -6.66
C ILE A 53 -4.48 -20.53 -6.30
N SER A 54 -4.51 -21.61 -7.08
CA SER A 54 -5.34 -22.78 -6.81
C SER A 54 -4.96 -23.45 -5.49
N LYS A 55 -3.67 -23.58 -5.21
CA LYS A 55 -3.15 -24.09 -3.94
C LYS A 55 -3.56 -23.21 -2.76
N PHE A 56 -3.51 -21.89 -2.90
CA PHE A 56 -3.96 -20.98 -1.86
C PHE A 56 -5.43 -21.21 -1.53
N PHE A 57 -6.33 -21.20 -2.51
CA PHE A 57 -7.75 -21.37 -2.28
C PHE A 57 -8.07 -22.77 -1.70
N SER A 58 -7.48 -23.84 -2.24
CA SER A 58 -7.70 -25.19 -1.70
C SER A 58 -7.15 -25.38 -0.28
N THR A 59 -6.11 -24.62 0.09
CA THR A 59 -5.56 -24.68 1.45
C THR A 59 -6.45 -23.90 2.43
N ILE A 60 -6.87 -22.70 2.05
CA ILE A 60 -7.69 -21.84 2.91
C ILE A 60 -9.07 -22.49 3.16
N GLU A 61 -9.69 -23.12 2.15
CA GLU A 61 -10.96 -23.83 2.28
C GLU A 61 -10.91 -25.04 3.24
N LYS A 62 -9.72 -25.63 3.42
CA LYS A 62 -9.51 -26.75 4.35
C LYS A 62 -9.25 -26.32 5.79
N LEU A 63 -8.68 -25.13 5.99
CA LEU A 63 -8.22 -24.68 7.31
C LEU A 63 -9.20 -23.73 7.97
N ALA A 64 -9.95 -22.95 7.17
CA ALA A 64 -10.83 -21.92 7.67
C ALA A 64 -11.98 -22.50 8.51
N THR A 65 -12.29 -21.81 9.61
CA THR A 65 -13.50 -22.07 10.40
C THR A 65 -14.77 -21.75 9.59
N GLU A 66 -15.94 -22.20 10.06
CA GLU A 66 -17.23 -21.89 9.41
C GLU A 66 -17.45 -20.37 9.27
N GLU A 67 -17.11 -19.58 10.30
CA GLU A 67 -17.21 -18.13 10.29
C GLU A 67 -16.26 -17.51 9.25
N GLN A 68 -15.04 -18.00 9.17
CA GLN A 68 -14.06 -17.56 8.17
C GLN A 68 -14.50 -17.94 6.75
N LEU A 69 -15.06 -19.14 6.55
CA LEU A 69 -15.56 -19.60 5.25
C LEU A 69 -16.68 -18.72 4.69
N GLU A 70 -17.56 -18.19 5.53
CA GLU A 70 -18.59 -17.24 5.12
C GLU A 70 -17.98 -15.99 4.46
N ILE A 71 -16.94 -15.42 5.08
CA ILE A 71 -16.22 -14.25 4.56
C ILE A 71 -15.46 -14.62 3.29
N ILE A 72 -14.78 -15.77 3.28
CA ILE A 72 -13.92 -16.22 2.20
C ILE A 72 -14.73 -16.46 0.93
N ASN A 73 -15.87 -17.13 1.05
CA ASN A 73 -16.70 -17.49 -0.10
C ASN A 73 -17.24 -16.28 -0.89
N GLN A 74 -17.37 -15.14 -0.22
CA GLN A 74 -17.84 -13.88 -0.82
C GLN A 74 -16.71 -12.95 -1.25
N ASN A 75 -15.45 -13.27 -0.89
CA ASN A 75 -14.33 -12.32 -1.00
C ASN A 75 -13.00 -13.00 -1.36
N LYS A 76 -13.02 -14.05 -2.16
CA LYS A 76 -11.83 -14.88 -2.46
C LYS A 76 -10.63 -14.05 -2.98
N TRP A 77 -10.89 -13.18 -3.96
CA TRP A 77 -9.84 -12.37 -4.58
C TRP A 77 -9.31 -11.27 -3.66
N ASN A 78 -10.18 -10.71 -2.82
CA ASN A 78 -9.77 -9.75 -1.79
C ASN A 78 -8.85 -10.42 -0.75
N ILE A 79 -9.16 -11.63 -0.31
CA ILE A 79 -8.37 -12.36 0.68
C ILE A 79 -7.03 -12.80 0.09
N LEU A 80 -7.00 -13.26 -1.16
CA LEU A 80 -5.77 -13.52 -1.89
C LEU A 80 -4.87 -12.27 -1.93
N HIS A 81 -5.48 -11.13 -2.26
CA HIS A 81 -4.79 -9.85 -2.35
C HIS A 81 -4.20 -9.42 -1.00
N LEU A 82 -4.97 -9.52 0.09
CA LEU A 82 -4.51 -9.20 1.43
C LEU A 82 -3.38 -10.13 1.90
N PHE A 83 -3.50 -11.44 1.66
CA PHE A 83 -2.48 -12.42 2.03
C PHE A 83 -1.13 -12.16 1.36
N TYR A 84 -1.13 -11.96 0.04
CA TYR A 84 0.11 -11.72 -0.70
C TYR A 84 0.64 -10.29 -0.56
N GLY A 85 -0.22 -9.34 -0.24
CA GLY A 85 0.16 -7.95 0.04
C GLY A 85 0.72 -7.74 1.45
N LEU A 86 0.45 -8.66 2.38
CA LEU A 86 0.98 -8.59 3.74
C LEU A 86 2.45 -9.03 3.78
N ASN A 87 3.30 -8.16 4.26
CA ASN A 87 4.70 -8.43 4.58
C ASN A 87 4.91 -8.33 6.08
N SER A 88 4.73 -9.46 6.76
CA SER A 88 4.86 -9.62 8.19
C SER A 88 6.20 -10.24 8.54
N LYS A 89 6.78 -9.79 9.64
CA LYS A 89 8.02 -10.32 10.20
C LYS A 89 7.88 -11.80 10.57
N GLU A 90 6.76 -12.16 11.16
CA GLU A 90 6.46 -13.53 11.60
C GLU A 90 6.33 -14.47 10.40
N ILE A 91 5.55 -14.09 9.38
CA ILE A 91 5.42 -14.86 8.12
C ILE A 91 6.78 -14.98 7.42
N PHE A 92 7.60 -13.94 7.44
CA PHE A 92 8.96 -14.00 6.89
C PHE A 92 9.81 -15.04 7.62
N PHE A 93 9.80 -15.07 8.95
CA PHE A 93 10.54 -16.06 9.73
C PHE A 93 10.02 -17.48 9.51
N MET A 94 8.70 -17.67 9.44
CA MET A 94 8.12 -18.98 9.10
C MET A 94 8.65 -19.51 7.77
N LYS A 95 8.66 -18.66 6.72
CA LYS A 95 9.23 -19.01 5.41
C LYS A 95 10.72 -19.34 5.50
N LYS A 96 11.49 -18.54 6.24
CA LYS A 96 12.93 -18.74 6.43
C LYS A 96 13.26 -20.04 7.17
N ASN A 97 12.43 -20.43 8.12
CA ASN A 97 12.56 -21.67 8.89
C ASN A 97 12.05 -22.92 8.13
N GLY A 98 11.54 -22.76 6.92
CA GLY A 98 11.03 -23.87 6.10
C GLY A 98 9.65 -24.36 6.51
N ASP A 99 8.86 -23.56 7.21
CA ASP A 99 7.48 -23.91 7.54
C ASP A 99 6.66 -24.16 6.27
N SER A 100 5.75 -25.12 6.35
CA SER A 100 4.88 -25.48 5.21
C SER A 100 3.95 -24.32 4.83
N PHE A 101 3.58 -24.26 3.56
CA PHE A 101 2.60 -23.29 3.07
C PHE A 101 1.28 -23.36 3.85
N THR A 102 0.83 -24.57 4.18
CA THR A 102 -0.37 -24.80 5.00
C THR A 102 -0.27 -24.12 6.35
N LYS A 103 0.85 -24.26 7.07
CA LYS A 103 1.09 -23.63 8.36
C LYS A 103 1.11 -22.10 8.27
N ILE A 104 1.67 -21.55 7.19
CA ILE A 104 1.69 -20.11 6.95
C ILE A 104 0.27 -19.57 6.70
N VAL A 105 -0.55 -20.28 5.92
CA VAL A 105 -1.94 -19.88 5.67
C VAL A 105 -2.77 -19.98 6.94
N ASP A 106 -2.61 -21.04 7.73
CA ASP A 106 -3.25 -21.20 9.03
C ASP A 106 -2.94 -20.04 9.97
N TYR A 107 -1.65 -19.71 10.10
CA TYR A 107 -1.21 -18.56 10.90
C TYR A 107 -1.81 -17.22 10.43
N PHE A 108 -1.93 -17.04 9.10
CA PHE A 108 -2.58 -15.85 8.54
C PHE A 108 -4.06 -15.76 8.91
N LEU A 109 -4.78 -16.87 8.81
CA LEU A 109 -6.19 -16.92 9.15
C LEU A 109 -6.45 -16.56 10.61
N ASP A 110 -5.63 -17.08 11.52
CA ASP A 110 -5.81 -16.92 12.96
C ASP A 110 -5.35 -15.56 13.48
N ASN A 111 -4.29 -14.99 12.89
CA ASN A 111 -3.63 -13.82 13.47
C ASN A 111 -3.86 -12.52 12.71
N TYR A 112 -4.19 -12.61 11.42
CA TYR A 112 -4.29 -11.43 10.56
C TYR A 112 -5.67 -11.20 9.97
N LEU A 113 -6.38 -12.26 9.58
CA LEU A 113 -7.70 -12.09 8.94
C LEU A 113 -8.73 -11.64 9.98
N VAL A 114 -9.37 -10.50 9.70
CA VAL A 114 -10.45 -9.96 10.52
C VAL A 114 -11.66 -9.61 9.67
N LYS A 115 -12.81 -9.48 10.31
CA LYS A 115 -14.08 -9.04 9.71
C LYS A 115 -14.55 -7.75 10.38
N SER A 116 -15.00 -6.79 9.58
CA SER A 116 -15.68 -5.60 10.07
C SER A 116 -17.11 -5.94 10.51
N ASN A 117 -17.77 -4.99 11.20
CA ASN A 117 -19.15 -5.16 11.64
C ASN A 117 -20.15 -5.34 10.48
N ASP A 118 -19.82 -4.83 9.29
CA ASP A 118 -20.61 -4.99 8.06
C ASP A 118 -20.14 -6.17 7.17
N GLY A 119 -19.32 -7.06 7.72
CA GLY A 119 -18.92 -8.31 7.09
C GLY A 119 -17.74 -8.26 6.13
N LYS A 120 -17.08 -7.10 5.95
CA LYS A 120 -15.94 -6.97 5.04
C LYS A 120 -14.69 -7.62 5.60
N PRO A 121 -13.91 -8.36 4.79
CA PRO A 121 -12.61 -8.85 5.22
C PRO A 121 -11.61 -7.72 5.36
N GLY A 122 -10.65 -7.93 6.24
CA GLY A 122 -9.57 -6.99 6.49
C GLY A 122 -8.38 -7.65 7.13
N LEU A 123 -7.41 -6.83 7.50
CA LEU A 123 -6.21 -7.25 8.23
C LEU A 123 -6.13 -6.55 9.59
N ARG A 124 -5.72 -7.29 10.58
CA ARG A 124 -5.18 -6.78 11.85
C ARG A 124 -3.66 -6.74 11.74
N MET A 125 -3.10 -5.56 11.58
CA MET A 125 -1.66 -5.37 11.46
C MET A 125 -0.99 -5.40 12.84
N GLN A 126 0.18 -6.00 12.90
CA GLN A 126 1.02 -6.00 14.08
C GLN A 126 2.13 -4.95 13.95
N PHE A 127 2.80 -4.62 15.05
CA PHE A 127 3.90 -3.66 15.03
C PHE A 127 4.96 -4.00 13.98
N SER A 128 5.32 -3.03 13.17
CA SER A 128 6.26 -3.09 12.04
C SER A 128 5.83 -3.87 10.82
N ASP A 129 4.63 -4.45 10.79
CA ASP A 129 4.10 -5.07 9.57
C ASP A 129 3.99 -4.06 8.44
N MET A 130 4.23 -4.53 7.23
CA MET A 130 4.09 -3.74 6.02
C MET A 130 2.97 -4.30 5.15
N LEU A 131 2.29 -3.39 4.48
CA LEU A 131 1.30 -3.69 3.48
C LEU A 131 1.79 -3.20 2.12
N PHE A 132 1.80 -4.06 1.12
CA PHE A 132 2.17 -3.73 -0.26
C PHE A 132 1.06 -4.21 -1.19
N LEU A 133 0.08 -3.35 -1.42
CA LEU A 133 -1.11 -3.70 -2.19
C LEU A 133 -1.09 -3.10 -3.59
N ASN A 134 -1.35 -3.92 -4.60
CA ASN A 134 -1.72 -3.43 -5.91
C ASN A 134 -3.04 -2.64 -5.78
N SER A 135 -3.02 -1.35 -6.09
CA SER A 135 -4.19 -0.48 -5.92
C SER A 135 -5.32 -0.75 -6.92
N GLY A 136 -5.09 -1.56 -7.96
CA GLY A 136 -6.02 -1.69 -9.08
C GLY A 136 -6.12 -0.45 -9.97
N ILE A 137 -5.33 0.57 -9.71
CA ILE A 137 -5.38 1.88 -10.38
C ILE A 137 -4.10 2.12 -11.17
N LYS A 138 -4.24 2.61 -12.40
CA LYS A 138 -3.17 3.20 -13.20
C LYS A 138 -3.43 4.68 -13.36
N VAL A 139 -2.38 5.46 -13.49
CA VAL A 139 -2.47 6.90 -13.78
C VAL A 139 -1.65 7.25 -15.00
N ALA A 140 -2.13 8.24 -15.75
CA ALA A 140 -1.33 8.94 -16.74
C ALA A 140 -1.15 10.38 -16.26
N LEU A 141 0.06 10.74 -15.97
CA LEU A 141 0.44 12.07 -15.50
C LEU A 141 0.76 12.97 -16.70
N LYS A 142 0.76 14.27 -16.48
CA LYS A 142 1.25 15.24 -17.48
C LYS A 142 2.79 15.26 -17.47
N PRO A 143 3.46 15.66 -18.56
CA PRO A 143 4.88 15.91 -18.54
C PRO A 143 5.29 16.83 -17.38
N TYR A 144 6.44 16.56 -16.81
CA TYR A 144 7.00 17.31 -15.67
C TYR A 144 6.13 17.28 -14.41
N THR A 145 5.36 16.21 -14.22
CA THR A 145 4.62 16.03 -12.97
C THR A 145 4.86 14.63 -12.39
N ALA A 146 4.81 14.54 -11.08
CA ALA A 146 4.82 13.28 -10.36
C ALA A 146 3.64 13.19 -9.39
N LEU A 147 3.24 11.97 -9.01
CA LEU A 147 2.26 11.75 -7.95
C LEU A 147 2.96 11.20 -6.73
N GLU A 148 2.79 11.85 -5.59
CA GLU A 148 3.33 11.40 -4.32
C GLU A 148 2.21 10.93 -3.39
N PHE A 149 2.38 9.73 -2.82
CA PHE A 149 1.50 9.24 -1.78
C PHE A 149 1.87 9.83 -0.42
N LYS A 150 0.88 10.31 0.31
CA LYS A 150 0.98 10.90 1.64
C LYS A 150 0.08 10.17 2.63
N ASN A 151 0.45 10.22 3.89
CA ASN A 151 -0.44 9.77 4.95
C ASN A 151 -1.74 10.60 4.95
N LYS A 152 -2.85 9.92 5.16
CA LYS A 152 -4.07 10.61 5.65
C LYS A 152 -3.90 10.90 7.13
N SER A 153 -4.37 12.07 7.57
CA SER A 153 -4.23 12.49 8.97
C SER A 153 -4.66 11.42 9.97
N GLY A 154 -5.86 10.84 9.81
CA GLY A 154 -6.36 9.81 10.70
C GLY A 154 -5.55 8.49 10.65
N LYS A 155 -5.02 8.10 9.50
CA LYS A 155 -4.13 6.93 9.41
C LYS A 155 -2.75 7.25 10.02
N GLY A 156 -2.18 8.42 9.74
CA GLY A 156 -0.90 8.84 10.32
C GLY A 156 -0.93 8.92 11.84
N THR A 157 -1.96 9.52 12.44
CA THR A 157 -2.15 9.55 13.91
C THR A 157 -2.44 8.17 14.49
N GLY A 158 -3.01 7.25 13.71
CA GLY A 158 -3.23 5.85 14.08
C GLY A 158 -2.00 4.96 13.88
N GLY A 159 -0.81 5.51 13.68
CA GLY A 159 0.45 4.75 13.61
C GLY A 159 0.82 4.22 12.22
N TRP A 160 0.16 4.67 11.16
CA TRP A 160 0.48 4.27 9.80
C TRP A 160 1.48 5.21 9.12
N SER A 161 2.39 4.66 8.33
CA SER A 161 3.39 5.40 7.56
C SER A 161 3.46 4.92 6.12
N VAL A 162 3.37 5.85 5.16
CA VAL A 162 3.62 5.59 3.74
C VAL A 162 5.10 5.29 3.54
N LYS A 163 5.45 4.26 2.76
CA LYS A 163 6.84 3.81 2.53
C LYS A 163 7.34 4.04 1.11
N ALA A 164 6.61 3.62 0.10
CA ALA A 164 6.94 3.88 -1.29
C ALA A 164 5.91 4.86 -1.83
N CYS A 165 6.35 6.05 -2.21
CA CYS A 165 5.45 7.19 -2.33
C CYS A 165 5.46 7.89 -3.68
N LEU A 166 6.53 7.81 -4.47
CA LEU A 166 6.62 8.54 -5.74
C LEU A 166 6.22 7.67 -6.93
N VAL A 167 5.43 8.25 -7.82
CA VAL A 167 5.04 7.67 -9.11
C VAL A 167 5.44 8.65 -10.20
N ASP A 168 6.34 8.23 -11.07
CA ASP A 168 6.87 9.02 -12.17
C ASP A 168 5.86 9.14 -13.33
N GLU A 169 6.04 10.15 -14.17
CA GLU A 169 5.12 10.45 -15.28
C GLU A 169 5.03 9.34 -16.34
N ASP A 170 6.12 8.59 -16.54
CA ASP A 170 6.22 7.51 -17.51
C ASP A 170 5.85 6.12 -16.94
N TYR A 171 5.48 6.05 -15.65
CA TYR A 171 5.08 4.79 -15.04
C TYR A 171 3.71 4.33 -15.54
N SER A 172 3.67 3.20 -16.26
CA SER A 172 2.46 2.64 -16.89
C SER A 172 1.82 1.47 -16.15
N GLY A 173 2.43 1.03 -15.03
CA GLY A 173 1.95 -0.09 -14.23
C GLY A 173 0.78 0.26 -13.31
N TYR A 174 0.23 -0.76 -12.63
CA TYR A 174 -0.64 -0.51 -11.49
C TYR A 174 0.17 0.07 -10.35
N MET A 175 -0.33 1.16 -9.76
CA MET A 175 0.28 1.73 -8.56
C MET A 175 0.15 0.76 -7.38
N HIS A 176 1.15 0.77 -6.50
CA HIS A 176 1.13 -0.02 -5.28
C HIS A 176 1.05 0.90 -4.07
N LEU A 177 0.14 0.59 -3.18
CA LEU A 177 0.02 1.25 -1.89
C LEU A 177 0.96 0.55 -0.91
N SER A 178 2.03 1.24 -0.49
CA SER A 178 3.03 0.71 0.44
C SER A 178 2.93 1.45 1.77
N MET A 179 2.48 0.75 2.79
CA MET A 179 2.25 1.29 4.12
C MET A 179 2.93 0.41 5.16
N GLN A 180 3.39 1.01 6.26
CA GLN A 180 3.87 0.30 7.43
C GLN A 180 3.07 0.72 8.66
N TYR A 181 2.72 -0.24 9.51
CA TYR A 181 2.10 0.00 10.81
C TYR A 181 3.17 0.06 11.89
N LEU A 182 3.24 1.19 12.61
CA LEU A 182 4.31 1.50 13.59
C LEU A 182 3.79 1.61 15.03
N TRP A 183 2.59 1.10 15.28
CA TRP A 183 1.96 1.16 16.59
C TRP A 183 1.58 -0.24 17.09
N TYR A 184 1.19 -0.35 18.36
CA TYR A 184 0.57 -1.57 18.89
C TYR A 184 -0.94 -1.45 18.76
N ASP A 185 -1.62 -2.48 18.21
CA ASP A 185 -3.06 -2.48 18.01
C ASP A 185 -3.80 -2.74 19.32
N THR A 186 -3.79 -1.75 20.22
CA THR A 186 -4.52 -1.78 21.50
C THR A 186 -5.94 -1.25 21.40
N ASP A 187 -6.22 -0.41 20.38
CA ASP A 187 -7.46 0.33 20.18
C ASP A 187 -8.13 0.06 18.83
N GLY A 188 -7.62 -0.89 18.06
CA GLY A 188 -8.12 -1.25 16.74
C GLY A 188 -7.60 -0.37 15.59
N THR A 189 -6.66 0.57 15.84
CA THR A 189 -6.09 1.42 14.79
C THR A 189 -5.26 0.66 13.76
N GLY A 190 -4.75 -0.52 14.13
CA GLY A 190 -4.07 -1.46 13.23
C GLY A 190 -5.01 -2.24 12.31
N ARG A 191 -6.32 -2.07 12.42
CA ARG A 191 -7.27 -2.78 11.56
C ARG A 191 -7.59 -1.98 10.33
N ILE A 192 -7.59 -2.65 9.19
CA ILE A 192 -7.94 -2.10 7.89
C ILE A 192 -8.82 -3.09 7.14
N TYR A 193 -9.76 -2.58 6.39
CA TYR A 193 -10.74 -3.40 5.67
C TYR A 193 -10.75 -3.04 4.19
N ILE A 194 -11.20 -3.98 3.34
CA ILE A 194 -11.40 -3.69 1.92
C ILE A 194 -12.34 -2.49 1.75
N GLY A 195 -12.00 -1.60 0.82
CA GLY A 195 -12.73 -0.35 0.60
C GLY A 195 -12.36 0.78 1.54
N ASP A 196 -11.49 0.57 2.54
CA ASP A 196 -11.00 1.65 3.39
C ASP A 196 -10.12 2.63 2.62
N LYS A 197 -10.22 3.91 2.97
CA LYS A 197 -9.28 4.95 2.52
C LYS A 197 -7.94 4.74 3.21
N LEU A 198 -6.92 4.35 2.45
CA LEU A 198 -5.61 4.01 3.01
C LEU A 198 -4.65 5.20 2.98
N THR A 199 -4.53 5.87 1.83
CA THR A 199 -3.59 6.97 1.60
C THR A 199 -4.21 8.04 0.72
N GLN A 200 -3.52 9.15 0.55
CA GLN A 200 -3.88 10.18 -0.41
C GLN A 200 -2.71 10.45 -1.37
N GLY A 201 -3.02 10.69 -2.64
CA GLY A 201 -2.05 11.07 -3.67
C GLY A 201 -2.11 12.56 -3.95
N VAL A 202 -0.97 13.21 -4.07
CA VAL A 202 -0.84 14.62 -4.47
C VAL A 202 0.01 14.69 -5.72
N VAL A 203 -0.51 15.36 -6.76
CA VAL A 203 0.27 15.62 -8.00
C VAL A 203 0.99 16.96 -7.83
N PHE A 204 2.27 16.99 -8.16
CA PHE A 204 3.09 18.19 -8.14
C PHE A 204 3.95 18.30 -9.39
N GLU A 205 4.42 19.49 -9.71
CA GLU A 205 5.36 19.72 -10.80
C GLU A 205 6.78 19.33 -10.38
N THR A 206 7.50 18.67 -11.28
CA THR A 206 8.92 18.34 -11.12
C THR A 206 9.78 19.34 -11.90
N LYS A 207 10.93 19.71 -11.35
CA LYS A 207 11.90 20.62 -11.97
C LYS A 207 13.31 20.02 -11.98
N THR A 208 13.38 18.70 -12.14
CA THR A 208 14.66 17.98 -12.12
C THR A 208 15.49 18.19 -13.38
N ASP A 209 14.85 18.59 -14.48
CA ASP A 209 15.54 18.91 -15.74
C ASP A 209 16.44 20.15 -15.63
N ASP A 210 16.19 21.00 -14.62
CA ASP A 210 17.01 22.17 -14.34
C ASP A 210 18.25 21.86 -13.48
N ALA A 211 18.46 20.58 -13.12
CA ALA A 211 19.61 20.18 -12.33
C ALA A 211 20.89 20.23 -13.17
N GLU A 212 21.86 21.03 -12.72
CA GLU A 212 23.16 21.21 -13.35
C GLU A 212 24.27 20.83 -12.36
N GLU A 213 25.22 20.00 -12.80
CA GLU A 213 26.46 19.79 -12.05
C GLU A 213 27.39 20.98 -12.27
N ILE A 214 27.86 21.57 -11.19
CA ILE A 214 28.75 22.75 -11.23
C ILE A 214 30.02 22.52 -10.40
N GLU A 215 31.07 23.22 -10.74
CA GLU A 215 32.32 23.21 -9.97
C GLU A 215 32.14 23.85 -8.60
N LEU A 216 32.94 23.41 -7.61
CA LEU A 216 32.88 23.85 -6.21
C LEU A 216 32.97 25.36 -6.07
N ASP A 217 33.83 26.04 -6.87
CA ASP A 217 33.99 27.50 -6.81
C ASP A 217 32.71 28.21 -7.23
N LYS A 218 32.02 27.74 -8.28
CA LYS A 218 30.73 28.27 -8.71
C LYS A 218 29.66 28.05 -7.62
N TYR A 219 29.65 26.88 -7.01
CA TYR A 219 28.76 26.56 -5.88
C TYR A 219 28.99 27.51 -4.70
N ASN A 220 30.23 27.72 -4.29
CA ASN A 220 30.57 28.60 -3.19
C ASN A 220 30.15 30.05 -3.45
N ILE A 221 30.26 30.52 -4.70
CA ILE A 221 29.77 31.86 -5.10
C ILE A 221 28.24 31.94 -4.93
N LEU A 222 27.50 30.93 -5.39
CA LEU A 222 26.04 30.90 -5.27
C LEU A 222 25.60 30.88 -3.80
N MET A 223 26.32 30.14 -2.95
CA MET A 223 25.98 29.95 -1.54
C MET A 223 26.59 30.99 -0.60
N LYS A 224 27.31 32.01 -1.14
CA LYS A 224 28.04 33.05 -0.38
C LYS A 224 27.19 33.76 0.69
N ASN A 225 25.89 33.92 0.42
CA ASN A 225 24.96 34.63 1.31
C ASN A 225 24.14 33.65 2.20
N SER A 226 24.52 32.36 2.24
CA SER A 226 23.84 31.40 3.13
C SER A 226 24.11 31.76 4.59
N SER A 227 23.09 32.16 5.31
CA SER A 227 23.18 32.40 6.76
C SER A 227 23.27 31.09 7.58
N ARG A 228 22.94 29.96 6.95
CA ARG A 228 22.94 28.65 7.61
C ARG A 228 24.27 27.92 7.43
N GLY A 229 25.00 28.16 6.33
CA GLY A 229 26.23 27.43 6.00
C GLY A 229 26.03 25.92 6.00
N ASP A 230 26.96 25.20 6.61
CA ASP A 230 26.93 23.74 6.73
C ASP A 230 26.11 23.23 7.92
N SER A 231 25.45 24.12 8.64
CA SER A 231 24.65 23.76 9.82
C SER A 231 23.42 22.96 9.39
N GLY A 232 23.45 21.66 9.69
CA GLY A 232 22.40 20.69 9.36
C GLY A 232 21.47 20.44 10.55
N PHE A 233 21.36 19.17 10.91
CA PHE A 233 20.43 18.68 11.93
C PHE A 233 20.69 19.32 13.31
N GLY A 234 19.63 19.84 13.94
CA GLY A 234 19.69 20.45 15.29
C GLY A 234 20.15 21.92 15.32
N SER A 235 20.55 22.52 14.21
CA SER A 235 21.01 23.92 14.19
C SER A 235 19.94 24.95 14.57
N SER A 236 18.67 24.60 14.45
CA SER A 236 17.51 25.43 14.84
C SER A 236 17.17 25.32 16.34
N ASP A 237 17.73 24.35 17.05
CA ASP A 237 17.40 24.07 18.46
C ASP A 237 18.36 24.74 19.44
N VAL A 238 19.36 25.47 18.94
CA VAL A 238 20.26 26.30 19.79
C VAL A 238 19.48 27.51 20.27
N LYS A 239 18.99 27.42 21.50
CA LYS A 239 18.44 28.60 22.22
C LYS A 239 19.57 29.58 22.47
N HIS A 240 19.48 30.78 21.88
CA HIS A 240 20.29 31.93 22.23
C HIS A 240 19.87 32.50 23.58
#